data_2034614f7e6e5b7824cd255e321a75fe
#
_entry.id   2034614f7e6e5b7824cd255e321a75fe
#
_cell.length_a   1.000
_cell.length_b   1.000
_cell.length_c   1.000
_cell.angle_alpha   90.00
_cell.angle_beta   90.00
_cell.angle_gamma   90.00
#
_symmetry.space_group_name_H-M   'P 1'
#
loop_
_entity.id
_entity.type
_entity.pdbx_description
1 polymer ?
#
loop_
_entity_poly.entity_id
_entity_poly.type
_entity_poly.pdbx_seq_one_letter_code
_entity_poly.pdbx_strand_id
1 'polypeptide(L)'
;LHVRSRRQRQMCIRDSGVPYARFSLTEDGISSMEPMEIRNMGDADTLTDFVNYGVQSYPANHYGLILWNHGGGPVGGYGSDSHFDGDGLSLEEIREALDHSVMADKAFDFVAFDACLMGSVEIADCLEGRAGYVIASPELEPQDGYDYSWMTALGDSLPSDMEWGEAVGRSMVDAYDAYYASGTAPVAMSLLDMKEYPCLLYTS
;
A
#
# COMPACT_ATOMS: atom_id res chain seq x y z
N LEU A 1 10.42 7.86 -22.37
CA LEU A 1 10.85 7.58 -20.99
C LEU A 1 10.28 6.23 -20.59
N HIS A 2 11.11 5.19 -20.52
CA HIS A 2 10.67 3.91 -19.98
C HIS A 2 10.53 4.05 -18.46
N VAL A 3 9.32 4.21 -17.98
CA VAL A 3 9.01 4.03 -16.56
C VAL A 3 9.06 2.53 -16.32
N ARG A 4 10.20 2.02 -15.86
CA ARG A 4 10.30 0.66 -15.36
C ARG A 4 9.58 0.64 -14.01
N SER A 5 8.33 0.22 -14.00
CA SER A 5 7.62 -0.13 -12.79
C SER A 5 8.32 -1.33 -12.15
N ARG A 6 9.16 -1.09 -11.16
CA ARG A 6 9.72 -2.15 -10.33
C ARG A 6 8.85 -2.28 -9.10
N ARG A 7 8.30 -3.45 -8.91
CA ARG A 7 7.47 -3.77 -7.75
C ARG A 7 8.26 -4.64 -6.79
N GLN A 8 8.06 -4.39 -5.53
CA GLN A 8 8.54 -5.27 -4.49
C GLN A 8 7.36 -5.71 -3.64
N ARG A 9 7.25 -7.01 -3.44
CA ARG A 9 6.24 -7.61 -2.58
C ARG A 9 6.98 -8.45 -1.54
N GLN A 10 6.68 -8.23 -0.27
CA GLN A 10 7.07 -9.12 0.80
C GLN A 10 5.90 -10.07 1.04
N MET A 11 6.14 -11.36 0.95
CA MET A 11 5.12 -12.38 1.21
C MET A 11 5.63 -13.36 2.25
N CYS A 12 4.76 -13.68 3.19
CA CYS A 12 4.91 -14.84 4.05
C CYS A 12 4.43 -16.07 3.28
N ILE A 13 5.34 -16.94 2.83
CA ILE A 13 4.97 -18.19 2.14
C ILE A 13 4.97 -19.31 3.18
N ARG A 14 3.79 -19.75 3.55
CA ARG A 14 3.56 -20.69 4.65
C ARG A 14 4.13 -22.09 4.42
N ASP A 15 4.42 -22.50 3.19
CA ASP A 15 4.70 -23.90 2.82
C ASP A 15 6.09 -24.16 2.23
N SER A 16 6.95 -23.12 2.07
CA SER A 16 8.23 -23.26 1.35
C SER A 16 9.45 -23.45 2.25
N GLY A 17 9.30 -23.45 3.57
CA GLY A 17 10.43 -23.49 4.51
C GLY A 17 11.27 -22.19 4.58
N VAL A 18 10.90 -21.17 3.81
CA VAL A 18 11.45 -19.82 3.86
C VAL A 18 10.31 -18.90 4.27
N PRO A 19 10.15 -18.59 5.57
CA PRO A 19 8.99 -17.88 6.08
C PRO A 19 8.91 -16.41 5.62
N TYR A 20 10.05 -15.81 5.30
CA TYR A 20 10.13 -14.40 4.89
C TYR A 20 11.09 -14.26 3.71
N ALA A 21 10.69 -13.47 2.72
CA ALA A 21 11.52 -13.16 1.58
C ALA A 21 11.21 -11.78 1.02
N ARG A 22 12.24 -11.10 0.54
CA ARG A 22 12.12 -9.94 -0.35
C ARG A 22 12.30 -10.39 -1.77
N PHE A 23 11.52 -9.85 -2.68
CA PHE A 23 11.70 -10.12 -4.09
C PHE A 23 11.36 -8.90 -4.93
N SER A 24 12.01 -8.80 -6.08
CA SER A 24 11.73 -7.77 -7.08
C SER A 24 10.89 -8.37 -8.19
N LEU A 25 9.86 -7.63 -8.61
CA LEU A 25 9.07 -7.95 -9.77
C LEU A 25 9.50 -7.07 -10.94
N THR A 26 9.66 -7.67 -12.10
CA THR A 26 9.92 -7.02 -13.37
C THR A 26 8.89 -7.48 -14.40
N GLU A 27 8.95 -6.96 -15.62
CA GLU A 27 8.12 -7.44 -16.73
C GLU A 27 8.30 -8.94 -17.01
N ASP A 28 9.48 -9.48 -16.70
CA ASP A 28 9.81 -10.90 -16.87
C ASP A 28 9.41 -11.77 -15.64
N GLY A 29 8.78 -11.17 -14.63
CA GLY A 29 8.35 -11.84 -13.41
C GLY A 29 9.27 -11.55 -12.20
N ILE A 30 9.44 -12.54 -11.31
CA ILE A 30 10.30 -12.40 -10.12
C ILE A 30 11.75 -12.43 -10.57
N SER A 31 12.48 -11.32 -10.39
CA SER A 31 13.87 -11.18 -10.83
C SER A 31 14.88 -11.56 -9.78
N SER A 32 14.54 -11.42 -8.50
CA SER A 32 15.37 -11.82 -7.37
C SER A 32 14.48 -12.17 -6.19
N MET A 33 14.89 -13.15 -5.41
CA MET A 33 14.26 -13.51 -4.15
C MET A 33 15.37 -13.63 -3.09
N GLU A 34 15.27 -12.80 -2.07
CA GLU A 34 16.20 -12.81 -0.95
C GLU A 34 15.50 -13.34 0.29
N PRO A 35 15.87 -14.55 0.77
CA PRO A 35 15.40 -15.04 2.05
C PRO A 35 15.80 -14.09 3.17
N MET A 36 14.90 -13.86 4.10
CA MET A 36 15.13 -13.02 5.26
C MET A 36 15.05 -13.84 6.54
N GLU A 37 15.69 -13.31 7.59
CA GLU A 37 15.44 -13.81 8.93
C GLU A 37 13.98 -13.58 9.34
N ILE A 38 13.46 -14.41 10.22
CA ILE A 38 12.10 -14.27 10.77
C ILE A 38 12.03 -12.94 11.54
N ARG A 39 11.08 -12.09 11.15
CA ARG A 39 10.81 -10.81 11.79
C ARG A 39 9.31 -10.69 12.04
N ASN A 40 8.95 -9.95 13.06
CA ASN A 40 7.57 -9.58 13.29
C ASN A 40 7.08 -8.61 12.21
N MET A 41 6.05 -8.98 11.43
CA MET A 41 5.44 -8.11 10.43
C MET A 41 4.55 -7.03 11.06
N GLY A 42 4.20 -7.17 12.33
CA GLY A 42 3.51 -6.18 13.14
C GLY A 42 4.45 -5.16 13.81
N ASP A 43 5.73 -5.13 13.47
CA ASP A 43 6.72 -4.25 14.09
C ASP A 43 7.05 -3.07 13.16
N ALA A 44 7.00 -1.84 13.70
CA ALA A 44 7.32 -0.61 12.97
C ALA A 44 8.71 -0.65 12.30
N ASP A 45 9.71 -1.19 12.99
CA ASP A 45 11.06 -1.31 12.44
C ASP A 45 11.11 -2.24 11.20
N THR A 46 10.26 -3.25 11.14
CA THR A 46 10.16 -4.14 9.98
C THR A 46 9.62 -3.39 8.75
N LEU A 47 8.59 -2.56 8.94
CA LEU A 47 8.06 -1.71 7.87
C LEU A 47 9.07 -0.63 7.45
N THR A 48 9.73 0.02 8.42
CA THR A 48 10.80 0.99 8.18
C THR A 48 11.91 0.39 7.31
N ASP A 49 12.39 -0.80 7.66
CA ASP A 49 13.44 -1.50 6.93
C ASP A 49 13.01 -1.88 5.50
N PHE A 50 11.74 -2.28 5.33
CA PHE A 50 11.17 -2.55 4.00
C PHE A 50 11.14 -1.31 3.12
N VAL A 51 10.68 -0.18 3.64
CA VAL A 51 10.64 1.12 2.94
C VAL A 51 12.05 1.55 2.57
N ASN A 52 12.98 1.52 3.53
CA ASN A 52 14.37 1.92 3.31
C ASN A 52 15.02 1.07 2.22
N TYR A 53 14.84 -0.24 2.28
CA TYR A 53 15.38 -1.14 1.26
C TYR A 53 14.80 -0.83 -0.12
N GLY A 54 13.48 -0.65 -0.22
CA GLY A 54 12.82 -0.36 -1.49
C GLY A 54 13.32 0.92 -2.15
N VAL A 55 13.37 2.01 -1.38
CA VAL A 55 13.78 3.33 -1.89
C VAL A 55 15.27 3.37 -2.21
N GLN A 56 16.12 2.78 -1.37
CA GLN A 56 17.58 2.79 -1.58
C GLN A 56 18.02 1.87 -2.71
N SER A 57 17.40 0.70 -2.84
CA SER A 57 17.76 -0.27 -3.88
C SER A 57 17.20 0.09 -5.26
N TYR A 58 16.10 0.83 -5.29
CA TYR A 58 15.39 1.18 -6.52
C TYR A 58 15.07 2.69 -6.60
N PRO A 59 16.09 3.54 -6.77
CA PRO A 59 15.87 4.98 -6.88
C PRO A 59 14.92 5.32 -8.04
N ALA A 60 13.88 6.11 -7.75
CA ALA A 60 12.84 6.49 -8.67
C ALA A 60 12.39 7.94 -8.42
N ASN A 61 11.65 8.51 -9.38
CA ASN A 61 11.04 9.83 -9.21
C ASN A 61 9.70 9.73 -8.44
N HIS A 62 9.05 8.58 -8.49
CA HIS A 62 7.74 8.32 -7.92
C HIS A 62 7.76 7.07 -7.08
N TYR A 63 7.15 7.13 -5.92
CA TYR A 63 7.02 6.00 -4.99
C TYR A 63 5.58 5.84 -4.54
N GLY A 64 5.05 4.64 -4.68
CA GLY A 64 3.81 4.21 -4.08
C GLY A 64 4.05 3.08 -3.10
N LEU A 65 3.35 3.07 -1.98
CA LEU A 65 3.35 2.00 -0.99
C LEU A 65 1.99 1.31 -1.01
N ILE A 66 1.97 -0.01 -1.17
CA ILE A 66 0.76 -0.82 -1.05
C ILE A 66 0.96 -1.80 0.10
N LEU A 67 0.07 -1.74 1.07
CA LEU A 67 0.01 -2.63 2.22
C LEU A 67 -1.11 -3.64 2.00
N TRP A 68 -0.75 -4.93 1.85
CA TRP A 68 -1.67 -6.02 1.55
C TRP A 68 -1.70 -7.05 2.67
N ASN A 69 -2.79 -7.10 3.41
CA ASN A 69 -3.06 -8.06 4.49
C ASN A 69 -4.50 -7.88 4.99
N HIS A 70 -4.82 -8.34 6.20
CA HIS A 70 -6.04 -8.00 6.91
C HIS A 70 -6.02 -6.54 7.39
N GLY A 71 -7.19 -5.92 7.46
CA GLY A 71 -7.37 -4.59 8.03
C GLY A 71 -8.42 -4.63 9.13
N GLY A 72 -8.15 -3.92 10.22
CA GLY A 72 -9.00 -3.80 11.40
C GLY A 72 -9.52 -2.38 11.63
N GLY A 73 -9.31 -1.49 10.67
CA GLY A 73 -9.67 -0.07 10.79
C GLY A 73 -8.85 0.65 11.86
N PRO A 74 -9.34 1.81 12.36
CA PRO A 74 -8.56 2.65 13.27
C PRO A 74 -8.26 1.99 14.62
N VAL A 75 -9.04 1.01 15.04
CA VAL A 75 -8.88 0.33 16.34
C VAL A 75 -8.07 -0.96 16.20
N GLY A 76 -8.31 -1.72 15.12
CA GLY A 76 -7.66 -3.01 14.91
C GLY A 76 -6.33 -2.90 14.16
N GLY A 77 -6.04 -1.75 13.56
CA GLY A 77 -4.79 -1.55 12.82
C GLY A 77 -4.72 -2.34 11.51
N TYR A 78 -3.51 -2.67 11.10
CA TYR A 78 -3.22 -3.34 9.84
C TYR A 78 -2.35 -4.58 10.05
N GLY A 79 -2.69 -5.64 9.35
CA GLY A 79 -1.92 -6.87 9.30
C GLY A 79 -2.20 -7.83 10.44
N SER A 80 -1.65 -9.02 10.32
CA SER A 80 -1.62 -10.03 11.38
C SER A 80 -0.52 -11.03 11.07
N ASP A 81 0.43 -11.18 11.98
CA ASP A 81 1.53 -12.14 11.86
C ASP A 81 1.29 -13.36 12.75
N SER A 82 0.97 -14.48 12.15
CA SER A 82 0.69 -15.72 12.88
C SER A 82 1.91 -16.34 13.58
N HIS A 83 3.14 -15.91 13.27
CA HIS A 83 4.35 -16.33 13.96
C HIS A 83 4.60 -15.52 15.23
N PHE A 84 3.94 -14.40 15.38
CA PHE A 84 4.04 -13.47 16.50
C PHE A 84 2.67 -13.23 17.15
N ASP A 85 1.97 -14.33 17.46
CA ASP A 85 0.68 -14.32 18.18
C ASP A 85 -0.43 -13.48 17.52
N GLY A 86 -0.34 -13.26 16.20
CA GLY A 86 -1.30 -12.46 15.46
C GLY A 86 -1.02 -10.95 15.54
N ASP A 87 0.18 -10.55 15.92
CA ASP A 87 0.57 -9.15 16.00
C ASP A 87 0.41 -8.42 14.67
N GLY A 88 0.06 -7.14 14.72
CA GLY A 88 -0.18 -6.27 13.58
C GLY A 88 0.17 -4.82 13.91
N LEU A 89 0.35 -4.01 12.86
CA LEU A 89 0.70 -2.61 13.01
C LEU A 89 -0.51 -1.77 13.45
N SER A 90 -0.40 -1.10 14.58
CA SER A 90 -1.28 0.01 14.94
C SER A 90 -1.05 1.22 14.03
N LEU A 91 -1.97 2.20 14.04
CA LEU A 91 -1.77 3.44 13.28
C LEU A 91 -0.55 4.23 13.77
N GLU A 92 -0.25 4.17 15.06
CA GLU A 92 0.92 4.81 15.63
C GLU A 92 2.21 4.18 15.10
N GLU A 93 2.28 2.84 15.03
CA GLU A 93 3.44 2.12 14.47
C GLU A 93 3.60 2.31 12.97
N ILE A 94 2.50 2.43 12.21
CA ILE A 94 2.57 2.81 10.79
C ILE A 94 3.17 4.20 10.65
N ARG A 95 2.71 5.17 11.45
CA ARG A 95 3.23 6.53 11.46
C ARG A 95 4.71 6.55 11.83
N GLU A 96 5.08 5.86 12.90
CA GLU A 96 6.46 5.74 13.38
C GLU A 96 7.37 5.14 12.31
N ALA A 97 6.93 4.07 11.65
CA ALA A 97 7.70 3.42 10.61
C ALA A 97 8.00 4.37 9.43
N LEU A 98 7.02 5.16 9.01
CA LEU A 98 7.19 6.11 7.92
C LEU A 98 8.08 7.29 8.33
N ASP A 99 7.93 7.79 9.57
CA ASP A 99 8.72 8.89 10.12
C ASP A 99 10.19 8.52 10.35
N HIS A 100 10.48 7.26 10.62
CA HIS A 100 11.86 6.77 10.77
C HIS A 100 12.47 6.25 9.46
N SER A 101 11.72 6.24 8.39
CA SER A 101 12.22 5.80 7.09
C SER A 101 12.96 6.90 6.33
N VAL A 102 13.61 6.50 5.22
CA VAL A 102 14.23 7.45 4.26
C VAL A 102 13.19 8.34 3.55
N MET A 103 11.91 8.09 3.77
CA MET A 103 10.80 8.90 3.28
C MET A 103 10.26 9.89 4.31
N ALA A 104 10.87 10.01 5.49
CA ALA A 104 10.40 10.90 6.58
C ALA A 104 10.19 12.37 6.17
N ASP A 105 11.09 12.89 5.33
CA ASP A 105 11.01 14.25 4.80
C ASP A 105 10.35 14.34 3.41
N LYS A 106 9.72 13.24 2.96
CA LYS A 106 9.09 13.12 1.65
C LYS A 106 7.79 12.35 1.78
N ALA A 107 6.78 12.75 1.00
CA ALA A 107 5.57 11.97 0.88
C ALA A 107 5.73 10.89 -0.21
N PHE A 108 5.09 9.73 -0.01
CA PHE A 108 4.77 8.84 -1.11
C PHE A 108 3.78 9.53 -2.06
N ASP A 109 3.86 9.27 -3.35
CA ASP A 109 2.84 9.75 -4.28
C ASP A 109 1.46 9.19 -3.88
N PHE A 110 1.43 7.93 -3.44
CA PHE A 110 0.25 7.35 -2.80
C PHE A 110 0.63 6.28 -1.77
N VAL A 111 -0.27 6.08 -0.80
CA VAL A 111 -0.30 4.89 0.07
C VAL A 111 -1.64 4.20 -0.12
N ALA A 112 -1.62 2.90 -0.38
CA ALA A 112 -2.83 2.10 -0.56
C ALA A 112 -2.87 0.95 0.44
N PHE A 113 -4.07 0.65 0.93
CA PHE A 113 -4.34 -0.52 1.77
C PHE A 113 -5.23 -1.49 1.00
N ASP A 114 -4.65 -2.57 0.52
CA ASP A 114 -5.38 -3.76 0.04
C ASP A 114 -5.75 -4.58 1.27
N ALA A 115 -6.71 -4.03 2.04
CA ALA A 115 -7.10 -4.50 3.35
C ALA A 115 -8.43 -3.88 3.79
N CYS A 116 -9.25 -4.66 4.50
CA CYS A 116 -10.56 -4.23 4.98
C CYS A 116 -10.49 -2.99 5.88
N LEU A 117 -11.50 -2.12 5.83
CA LEU A 117 -11.80 -1.07 6.81
C LEU A 117 -10.73 0.03 6.96
N MET A 118 -9.78 0.13 6.01
CA MET A 118 -8.69 1.10 6.10
C MET A 118 -9.04 2.46 5.47
N GLY A 119 -10.25 2.65 4.94
CA GLY A 119 -10.71 3.91 4.35
C GLY A 119 -11.42 4.81 5.37
N SER A 120 -10.75 5.22 6.44
CA SER A 120 -11.31 6.09 7.47
C SER A 120 -10.51 7.38 7.66
N VAL A 121 -11.12 8.35 8.35
CA VAL A 121 -10.50 9.65 8.65
C VAL A 121 -9.24 9.48 9.52
N GLU A 122 -9.26 8.54 10.46
CA GLU A 122 -8.13 8.28 11.35
C GLU A 122 -6.94 7.70 10.59
N ILE A 123 -7.20 6.88 9.55
CA ILE A 123 -6.14 6.37 8.66
C ILE A 123 -5.56 7.52 7.83
N ALA A 124 -6.42 8.42 7.32
CA ALA A 124 -5.96 9.60 6.62
C ALA A 124 -5.11 10.51 7.54
N ASP A 125 -5.53 10.74 8.78
CA ASP A 125 -4.76 11.49 9.78
C ASP A 125 -3.39 10.86 10.06
N CYS A 126 -3.33 9.53 10.16
CA CYS A 126 -2.07 8.80 10.30
C CYS A 126 -1.11 9.08 9.15
N LEU A 127 -1.62 9.30 7.93
CA LEU A 127 -0.84 9.49 6.71
C LEU A 127 -0.68 10.96 6.30
N GLU A 128 -1.17 11.92 7.09
CA GLU A 128 -1.00 13.34 6.80
C GLU A 128 0.49 13.70 6.67
N GLY A 129 0.84 14.36 5.57
CA GLY A 129 2.22 14.72 5.24
C GLY A 129 3.09 13.55 4.76
N ARG A 130 2.59 12.30 4.76
CA ARG A 130 3.33 11.07 4.37
C ARG A 130 2.87 10.49 3.04
N ALA A 131 1.68 10.84 2.59
CA ALA A 131 1.11 10.44 1.31
C ALA A 131 0.48 11.62 0.60
N GLY A 132 0.61 11.68 -0.73
CA GLY A 132 -0.14 12.62 -1.57
C GLY A 132 -1.59 12.17 -1.77
N TYR A 133 -1.77 10.85 -1.89
CA TYR A 133 -3.08 10.21 -2.04
C TYR A 133 -3.17 8.98 -1.16
N VAL A 134 -4.38 8.70 -0.63
CA VAL A 134 -4.68 7.47 0.11
C VAL A 134 -5.76 6.70 -0.64
N ILE A 135 -5.51 5.40 -0.90
CA ILE A 135 -6.45 4.51 -1.53
C ILE A 135 -6.80 3.39 -0.55
N ALA A 136 -8.06 3.28 -0.18
CA ALA A 136 -8.49 2.28 0.78
C ALA A 136 -10.02 2.06 0.74
N SER A 137 -10.43 0.89 1.22
CA SER A 137 -11.85 0.57 1.40
C SER A 137 -12.33 0.96 2.79
N PRO A 138 -13.46 1.67 2.92
CA PRO A 138 -14.13 1.88 4.20
C PRO A 138 -14.92 0.64 4.68
N GLU A 139 -15.04 -0.37 3.82
CA GLU A 139 -15.82 -1.59 4.03
C GLU A 139 -14.92 -2.83 4.06
N LEU A 140 -15.53 -3.99 4.28
CA LEU A 140 -14.85 -5.28 4.12
C LEU A 140 -14.52 -5.50 2.64
N GLU A 141 -13.29 -5.89 2.37
CA GLU A 141 -12.88 -6.28 1.02
C GLU A 141 -13.10 -7.77 0.79
N PRO A 142 -13.50 -8.16 -0.43
CA PRO A 142 -13.53 -9.56 -0.83
C PRO A 142 -12.12 -10.19 -0.74
N GLN A 143 -12.06 -11.50 -0.55
CA GLN A 143 -10.81 -12.24 -0.35
C GLN A 143 -9.79 -12.09 -1.49
N ASP A 144 -10.24 -11.82 -2.72
CA ASP A 144 -9.37 -11.63 -3.88
C ASP A 144 -8.58 -10.30 -3.82
N GLY A 145 -9.01 -9.34 -2.99
CA GLY A 145 -8.35 -8.04 -2.82
C GLY A 145 -8.39 -7.17 -4.08
N TYR A 146 -7.35 -6.40 -4.31
CA TYR A 146 -7.27 -5.49 -5.45
C TYR A 146 -7.01 -6.24 -6.76
N ASP A 147 -7.71 -5.86 -7.82
CA ASP A 147 -7.30 -6.21 -9.19
C ASP A 147 -6.07 -5.37 -9.58
N TYR A 148 -4.95 -6.03 -9.75
CA TYR A 148 -3.68 -5.39 -10.11
C TYR A 148 -3.49 -5.22 -11.64
N SER A 149 -4.50 -5.45 -12.45
CA SER A 149 -4.46 -5.24 -13.91
C SER A 149 -4.23 -3.77 -14.28
N TRP A 150 -4.64 -2.82 -13.41
CA TRP A 150 -4.37 -1.39 -13.58
C TRP A 150 -2.90 -1.08 -13.86
N MET A 151 -2.00 -1.89 -13.35
CA MET A 151 -0.57 -1.67 -13.54
C MET A 151 -0.10 -1.90 -14.99
N THR A 152 -0.81 -2.73 -15.75
CA THR A 152 -0.56 -2.90 -17.20
C THR A 152 -1.24 -1.80 -17.99
N ALA A 153 -2.38 -1.30 -17.50
CA ALA A 153 -3.11 -0.21 -18.12
C ALA A 153 -2.38 1.16 -17.97
N LEU A 154 -1.59 1.33 -16.92
CA LEU A 154 -0.74 2.52 -16.71
C LEU A 154 0.42 2.63 -17.68
N GLY A 155 0.57 1.72 -18.67
CA GLY A 155 1.57 1.73 -19.71
C GLY A 155 2.12 3.12 -20.09
N ASP A 156 2.48 3.42 -21.27
CA ASP A 156 3.25 4.62 -21.66
C ASP A 156 2.50 5.98 -21.60
N SER A 157 1.30 6.07 -21.03
CA SER A 157 0.46 7.28 -21.12
C SER A 157 -0.35 7.58 -19.85
N LEU A 158 0.37 8.03 -18.80
CA LEU A 158 -0.32 8.80 -17.75
C LEU A 158 -0.80 10.14 -18.32
N PRO A 159 -2.00 10.61 -17.94
CA PRO A 159 -2.47 11.93 -18.33
C PRO A 159 -1.44 12.99 -17.92
N SER A 160 -1.08 13.88 -18.85
CA SER A 160 -0.06 14.91 -18.60
C SER A 160 -0.58 16.08 -17.74
N ASP A 161 -1.88 16.12 -17.49
CA ASP A 161 -2.61 17.12 -16.73
C ASP A 161 -3.02 16.67 -15.31
N MET A 162 -2.57 15.49 -14.88
CA MET A 162 -2.90 14.88 -13.60
C MET A 162 -1.62 14.50 -12.84
N GLU A 163 -1.64 14.60 -11.52
CA GLU A 163 -0.55 14.11 -10.70
C GLU A 163 -0.42 12.58 -10.80
N TRP A 164 0.82 12.09 -10.68
CA TRP A 164 1.09 10.67 -10.85
C TRP A 164 0.31 9.80 -9.83
N GLY A 165 0.29 10.22 -8.58
CA GLY A 165 -0.46 9.52 -7.51
C GLY A 165 -1.97 9.51 -7.76
N GLU A 166 -2.53 10.61 -8.29
CA GLU A 166 -3.95 10.68 -8.66
C GLU A 166 -4.28 9.73 -9.81
N ALA A 167 -3.46 9.76 -10.87
CA ALA A 167 -3.68 8.91 -12.04
C ALA A 167 -3.64 7.43 -11.67
N VAL A 168 -2.66 7.03 -10.84
CA VAL A 168 -2.56 5.66 -10.33
C VAL A 168 -3.77 5.32 -9.46
N GLY A 169 -4.13 6.18 -8.51
CA GLY A 169 -5.24 5.94 -7.60
C GLY A 169 -6.57 5.79 -8.32
N ARG A 170 -6.85 6.63 -9.33
CA ARG A 170 -8.05 6.49 -10.18
C ARG A 170 -8.05 5.15 -10.92
N SER A 171 -6.92 4.77 -11.52
CA SER A 171 -6.81 3.48 -12.22
C SER A 171 -7.01 2.29 -11.29
N MET A 172 -6.58 2.38 -10.03
CA MET A 172 -6.83 1.35 -9.01
C MET A 172 -8.33 1.24 -8.69
N VAL A 173 -8.99 2.37 -8.45
CA VAL A 173 -10.43 2.41 -8.14
C VAL A 173 -11.25 1.88 -9.33
N ASP A 174 -10.94 2.32 -10.56
CA ASP A 174 -11.64 1.88 -11.77
C ASP A 174 -11.45 0.37 -12.00
N ALA A 175 -10.25 -0.17 -11.81
CA ALA A 175 -9.98 -1.60 -11.95
C ALA A 175 -10.72 -2.43 -10.88
N TYR A 176 -10.76 -1.94 -9.65
CA TYR A 176 -11.47 -2.58 -8.55
C TYR A 176 -12.97 -2.63 -8.83
N ASP A 177 -13.58 -1.50 -9.23
CA ASP A 177 -14.99 -1.44 -9.59
C ASP A 177 -15.31 -2.39 -10.76
N ALA A 178 -14.51 -2.37 -11.81
CA ALA A 178 -14.70 -3.24 -12.98
C ALA A 178 -14.58 -4.72 -12.62
N TYR A 179 -13.65 -5.10 -11.76
CA TYR A 179 -13.44 -6.50 -11.33
C TYR A 179 -14.64 -7.02 -10.56
N TYR A 180 -15.20 -6.22 -9.65
CA TYR A 180 -16.32 -6.60 -8.80
C TYR A 180 -17.70 -6.26 -9.37
N ALA A 181 -17.79 -5.58 -10.53
CA ALA A 181 -19.05 -5.15 -11.14
C ALA A 181 -20.05 -6.28 -11.40
N SER A 182 -19.57 -7.51 -11.63
CA SER A 182 -20.41 -8.69 -11.86
C SER A 182 -20.74 -9.47 -10.58
N GLY A 183 -20.16 -9.08 -9.45
CA GLY A 183 -20.31 -9.72 -8.16
C GLY A 183 -21.63 -9.35 -7.47
N THR A 184 -21.98 -10.12 -6.43
CA THR A 184 -23.14 -9.84 -5.57
C THR A 184 -22.75 -9.17 -4.27
N ALA A 185 -21.47 -9.18 -3.92
CA ALA A 185 -20.97 -8.51 -2.72
C ALA A 185 -20.87 -7.00 -2.97
N PRO A 186 -21.41 -6.16 -2.10
CA PRO A 186 -21.16 -4.73 -2.16
C PRO A 186 -19.66 -4.48 -1.89
N VAL A 187 -19.06 -3.65 -2.72
CA VAL A 187 -17.67 -3.21 -2.55
C VAL A 187 -17.62 -1.70 -2.54
N ALA A 188 -16.67 -1.14 -1.83
CA ALA A 188 -16.40 0.28 -1.82
C ALA A 188 -14.88 0.50 -1.80
N MET A 189 -14.43 1.51 -2.53
CA MET A 189 -13.05 1.96 -2.51
C MET A 189 -13.04 3.47 -2.66
N SER A 190 -12.18 4.13 -1.92
CA SER A 190 -12.03 5.58 -1.97
C SER A 190 -10.61 5.96 -2.38
N LEU A 191 -10.52 7.04 -3.15
CA LEU A 191 -9.30 7.79 -3.41
C LEU A 191 -9.41 9.12 -2.70
N LEU A 192 -8.56 9.37 -1.72
CA LEU A 192 -8.53 10.59 -0.95
C LEU A 192 -7.32 11.43 -1.36
N ASP A 193 -7.57 12.67 -1.78
CA ASP A 193 -6.53 13.67 -2.00
C ASP A 193 -6.11 14.28 -0.64
N MET A 194 -4.88 14.02 -0.25
CA MET A 194 -4.35 14.44 1.05
C MET A 194 -4.05 15.94 1.12
N LYS A 195 -4.03 16.65 0.00
CA LYS A 195 -3.94 18.11 -0.01
C LYS A 195 -5.24 18.77 0.44
N GLU A 196 -6.37 18.11 0.15
CA GLU A 196 -7.70 18.58 0.54
C GLU A 196 -8.11 18.08 1.95
N TYR A 197 -7.35 17.17 2.54
CA TYR A 197 -7.65 16.59 3.85
C TYR A 197 -7.82 17.63 4.97
N PRO A 198 -6.99 18.69 5.10
CA PRO A 198 -7.21 19.74 6.10
C PRO A 198 -8.55 20.46 5.94
N CYS A 199 -9.04 20.63 4.71
CA CYS A 199 -10.35 21.23 4.44
C CYS A 199 -11.48 20.33 4.93
N LEU A 200 -11.34 19.02 4.79
CA LEU A 200 -12.31 18.03 5.28
C LEU A 200 -12.48 18.12 6.80
N LEU A 201 -11.38 18.26 7.54
CA LEU A 201 -11.40 18.37 9.00
C LEU A 201 -12.07 19.67 9.50
N TYR A 202 -12.00 20.76 8.72
CA TYR A 202 -12.60 22.05 9.09
C TYR A 202 -14.11 22.13 8.80
N THR A 203 -14.64 21.24 7.98
CA THR A 203 -16.04 21.27 7.53
C THR A 203 -16.91 20.20 8.19
N SER A 204 -16.35 19.33 8.97
CA SER A 204 -17.03 18.31 9.77
C SER A 204 -17.19 18.76 11.22
#